data_7e2ac755f29e83eb61d8bf1ebf655d74
#
_entry.id   7e2ac755f29e83eb61d8bf1ebf655d74
#
_cell.length_a   1.000
_cell.length_b   1.000
_cell.length_c   1.000
_cell.angle_alpha   90.00
_cell.angle_beta   90.00
_cell.angle_gamma   90.00
#
_symmetry.space_group_name_H-M   'P 1'
#
loop_
_entity.id
_entity.type
_entity.pdbx_description
1 polymer ?
#
loop_
_entity_poly.entity_id
_entity_poly.type
_entity_poly.pdbx_seq_one_letter_code
_entity_poly.pdbx_strand_id
1 'polypeptide(L)'
;CSLVGSEMCIRDRGISEAQIGGTLLLELWTLFFIGYPLGCLLGNGVLSLMYQKFSGVFGGKGISGAGNGLSVADHTLAEGENTVEFFVSKEAVVFGFVFLLISLALVAFLVVRSMRKDSLKTVMSGDTSFVKRRKIYAMRNVNMANVVVRKFMFANKRKVIGILLSLSIGGCIFLCTTYMVENLKVHAELSLISDDGLGSEYRISLKSDSLKDTIPEAVADKIKNMPETENVYATKYTMGELQISKNEFLSEEEWSDYFKYQNQEPYYIQRYDGICKQQEDGNYRIKYNVYGYDEAMIEQLRDFILEGEIQPETIKNNNQVIVTANMDGQGNYFFYGKKPGDTITLRVPKTENYTDELLKFQSGEENYIEKEFEIAAIVNRPLAQEKDFLNTEVWKNAQSVIMTGEQMEENFGITDYSFINASPADSADAKIVSNQLLQVIRDVPKAVLQDYTTAIATQKGYLGQQQIFFSSIAVILLIISLFHIVNSMSHTILTRRREYGIIRAIGITDGGFYKMILQTGILYGLLADVFIYLIYNRVLRRVMNYYLAHVLQFLHYTTNIPNLVLNGIMVLNVVIAVVAVMFPAWKMGKENIISEIRR
;
A
#
# COMPACT_ATOMS: atom_id res chain seq x y z
N CYS A 1 37.18 -8.48 15.32
CA CYS A 1 38.43 -7.68 15.45
C CYS A 1 39.66 -8.51 15.83
N SER A 2 39.49 -9.68 16.46
CA SER A 2 40.60 -10.60 16.74
C SER A 2 41.13 -11.33 15.50
N LEU A 3 40.24 -11.58 14.54
CA LEU A 3 40.56 -12.29 13.30
C LEU A 3 41.64 -11.63 12.46
N VAL A 4 41.53 -10.32 12.19
CA VAL A 4 42.50 -9.61 11.35
C VAL A 4 43.88 -9.53 12.03
N GLY A 5 43.95 -9.43 13.36
CA GLY A 5 45.23 -9.41 14.10
C GLY A 5 45.90 -10.79 14.19
N SER A 6 45.14 -11.86 14.31
CA SER A 6 45.63 -13.24 14.31
C SER A 6 46.08 -13.69 12.91
N GLU A 7 45.38 -13.25 11.86
CA GLU A 7 45.71 -13.55 10.48
C GLU A 7 47.03 -12.91 10.01
N MET A 8 47.41 -11.71 10.52
CA MET A 8 48.71 -11.10 10.25
C MET A 8 49.87 -11.94 10.78
N CYS A 9 49.75 -12.47 12.00
CA CYS A 9 50.77 -13.37 12.57
C CYS A 9 50.83 -14.74 11.87
N ILE A 10 49.77 -15.16 11.23
CA ILE A 10 49.65 -16.46 10.55
C ILE A 10 50.34 -16.44 9.17
N ARG A 11 50.26 -15.33 8.44
CA ARG A 11 50.89 -15.19 7.11
C ARG A 11 52.43 -15.10 7.20
N ASP A 12 52.98 -14.52 8.28
CA ASP A 12 54.41 -14.47 8.52
C ASP A 12 55.05 -15.84 8.83
N ARG A 13 54.22 -16.85 9.16
CA ARG A 13 54.62 -18.23 9.39
C ARG A 13 54.53 -19.14 8.15
N GLY A 14 54.34 -18.58 6.95
CA GLY A 14 54.36 -19.32 5.69
C GLY A 14 53.06 -20.10 5.36
N ILE A 15 51.91 -19.72 5.97
CA ILE A 15 50.63 -20.36 5.74
C ILE A 15 50.07 -19.94 4.37
N SER A 16 49.64 -20.93 3.59
CA SER A 16 49.11 -20.69 2.25
C SER A 16 47.76 -19.93 2.28
N GLU A 17 47.46 -19.16 1.21
CA GLU A 17 46.17 -18.43 1.08
C GLU A 17 44.96 -19.36 1.14
N ALA A 18 45.09 -20.59 0.65
CA ALA A 18 44.03 -21.61 0.74
C ALA A 18 43.76 -22.01 2.19
N GLN A 19 44.78 -22.07 3.05
CA GLN A 19 44.63 -22.37 4.47
C GLN A 19 43.96 -21.21 5.22
N ILE A 20 44.31 -19.96 4.88
CA ILE A 20 43.61 -18.77 5.45
C ILE A 20 42.15 -18.74 5.04
N GLY A 21 41.88 -18.99 3.77
CA GLY A 21 40.50 -19.09 3.27
C GLY A 21 39.70 -20.22 3.91
N GLY A 22 40.35 -21.37 4.11
CA GLY A 22 39.72 -22.53 4.76
C GLY A 22 39.39 -22.29 6.23
N THR A 23 40.31 -21.66 7.01
CA THR A 23 40.04 -21.29 8.40
C THR A 23 38.90 -20.26 8.54
N LEU A 24 38.90 -19.22 7.70
CA LEU A 24 37.83 -18.23 7.69
C LEU A 24 36.47 -18.85 7.33
N LEU A 25 36.47 -19.76 6.37
CA LEU A 25 35.24 -20.45 5.94
C LEU A 25 34.72 -21.39 7.03
N LEU A 26 35.61 -22.13 7.70
CA LEU A 26 35.27 -22.99 8.84
C LEU A 26 34.70 -22.19 10.01
N GLU A 27 35.27 -21.04 10.33
CA GLU A 27 34.75 -20.17 11.39
C GLU A 27 33.37 -19.60 11.05
N LEU A 28 33.15 -19.14 9.82
CA LEU A 28 31.86 -18.68 9.36
C LEU A 28 30.82 -19.82 9.35
N TRP A 29 31.23 -21.03 8.94
CA TRP A 29 30.32 -22.18 8.96
C TRP A 29 29.99 -22.67 10.35
N THR A 30 30.94 -22.68 11.29
CA THR A 30 30.63 -23.04 12.68
C THR A 30 29.59 -22.10 13.29
N LEU A 31 29.74 -20.78 13.07
CA LEU A 31 28.75 -19.79 13.49
C LEU A 31 27.40 -19.99 12.79
N PHE A 32 27.43 -20.34 11.51
CA PHE A 32 26.21 -20.61 10.74
C PHE A 32 25.49 -21.87 11.23
N PHE A 33 26.20 -22.98 11.46
CA PHE A 33 25.60 -24.24 11.93
C PHE A 33 24.97 -24.12 13.32
N ILE A 34 25.41 -23.17 14.13
CA ILE A 34 24.77 -22.86 15.42
C ILE A 34 23.66 -21.83 15.25
N GLY A 35 23.93 -20.75 14.51
CA GLY A 35 23.01 -19.62 14.38
C GLY A 35 21.78 -19.93 13.53
N TYR A 36 21.91 -20.71 12.45
CA TYR A 36 20.80 -21.03 11.57
C TYR A 36 19.70 -21.85 12.24
N PRO A 37 20.00 -22.99 12.92
CA PRO A 37 18.97 -23.76 13.64
C PRO A 37 18.32 -22.95 14.77
N LEU A 38 19.09 -22.18 15.53
CA LEU A 38 18.55 -21.30 16.56
C LEU A 38 17.64 -20.21 15.96
N GLY A 39 18.06 -19.62 14.85
CA GLY A 39 17.26 -18.64 14.11
C GLY A 39 15.96 -19.24 13.59
N CYS A 40 16.00 -20.46 13.03
CA CYS A 40 14.80 -21.18 12.58
C CYS A 40 13.88 -21.52 13.75
N LEU A 41 14.40 -21.98 14.88
CA LEU A 41 13.58 -22.30 16.07
C LEU A 41 12.91 -21.05 16.63
N LEU A 42 13.64 -19.97 16.84
CA LEU A 42 13.09 -18.72 17.36
C LEU A 42 12.13 -18.07 16.36
N GLY A 43 12.50 -18.02 15.09
CA GLY A 43 11.69 -17.43 14.03
C GLY A 43 10.36 -18.17 13.84
N ASN A 44 10.40 -19.48 13.74
CA ASN A 44 9.17 -20.30 13.64
C ASN A 44 8.36 -20.28 14.92
N GLY A 45 9.00 -20.19 16.09
CA GLY A 45 8.30 -20.04 17.37
C GLY A 45 7.51 -18.72 17.44
N VAL A 46 8.15 -17.60 17.08
CA VAL A 46 7.47 -16.28 17.01
C VAL A 46 6.35 -16.32 15.97
N LEU A 47 6.62 -16.89 14.80
CA LEU A 47 5.65 -16.97 13.71
C LEU A 47 4.44 -17.85 14.09
N SER A 48 4.67 -18.96 14.81
CA SER A 48 3.59 -19.81 15.32
C SER A 48 2.70 -19.09 16.34
N LEU A 49 3.30 -18.30 17.24
CA LEU A 49 2.55 -17.47 18.19
C LEU A 49 1.75 -16.37 17.48
N MET A 50 2.33 -15.75 16.47
CA MET A 50 1.64 -14.78 15.64
C MET A 50 0.51 -15.44 14.85
N TYR A 51 0.75 -16.62 14.29
CA TYR A 51 -0.25 -17.38 13.54
C TYR A 51 -1.47 -17.72 14.40
N GLN A 52 -1.27 -18.18 15.62
CA GLN A 52 -2.38 -18.47 16.55
C GLN A 52 -3.25 -17.25 16.84
N LYS A 53 -2.64 -16.05 16.92
CA LYS A 53 -3.38 -14.79 17.14
C LYS A 53 -4.03 -14.24 15.88
N PHE A 54 -3.46 -14.52 14.71
CA PHE A 54 -3.86 -13.95 13.42
C PHE A 54 -4.29 -15.03 12.42
N SER A 55 -4.80 -16.15 12.90
CA SER A 55 -5.25 -17.27 12.06
C SER A 55 -6.30 -16.85 11.01
N GLY A 56 -7.14 -15.87 11.33
CA GLY A 56 -8.09 -15.28 10.39
C GLY A 56 -7.43 -14.64 9.16
N VAL A 57 -6.23 -14.07 9.31
CA VAL A 57 -5.46 -13.48 8.19
C VAL A 57 -4.89 -14.54 7.26
N PHE A 58 -4.51 -15.70 7.81
CA PHE A 58 -3.90 -16.80 7.07
C PHE A 58 -4.92 -17.83 6.58
N GLY A 59 -6.14 -17.80 7.10
CA GLY A 59 -7.19 -18.79 6.86
C GLY A 59 -7.85 -18.78 5.49
N GLY A 60 -7.25 -18.20 4.49
CA GLY A 60 -7.56 -18.43 3.06
C GLY A 60 -8.92 -17.95 2.55
N LYS A 61 -9.79 -17.41 3.39
CA LYS A 61 -11.12 -16.93 2.97
C LYS A 61 -11.15 -15.46 2.49
N GLY A 62 -10.02 -14.74 2.60
CA GLY A 62 -9.91 -13.34 2.24
C GLY A 62 -8.95 -13.02 1.10
N ILE A 63 -8.29 -13.99 0.47
CA ILE A 63 -7.28 -13.76 -0.57
C ILE A 63 -7.57 -14.53 -1.86
N SER A 64 -8.78 -14.94 -2.12
CA SER A 64 -9.15 -15.40 -3.46
C SER A 64 -9.59 -14.19 -4.28
N GLY A 65 -8.59 -13.53 -4.86
CA GLY A 65 -8.85 -12.55 -5.88
C GLY A 65 -8.31 -11.16 -5.55
N ALA A 66 -7.02 -10.94 -5.78
CA ALA A 66 -6.58 -9.63 -6.21
C ALA A 66 -7.25 -9.37 -7.56
N GLY A 67 -8.42 -8.77 -7.57
CA GLY A 67 -9.18 -8.46 -8.78
C GLY A 67 -10.69 -8.62 -8.71
N ASN A 68 -11.20 -9.42 -7.78
CA ASN A 68 -12.65 -9.53 -7.60
C ASN A 68 -13.00 -9.03 -6.20
N GLY A 69 -13.74 -7.93 -6.13
CA GLY A 69 -14.29 -7.41 -4.89
C GLY A 69 -14.96 -8.53 -4.10
N LEU A 70 -14.61 -8.64 -2.82
CA LEU A 70 -15.27 -9.56 -1.90
C LEU A 70 -16.69 -9.05 -1.69
N SER A 71 -17.69 -9.73 -2.25
CA SER A 71 -19.06 -9.44 -1.88
C SER A 71 -19.25 -9.89 -0.42
N VAL A 72 -19.81 -9.02 0.39
CA VAL A 72 -20.15 -9.33 1.79
C VAL A 72 -21.10 -10.52 1.86
N ALA A 73 -21.90 -10.76 0.82
CA ALA A 73 -22.79 -11.90 0.68
C ALA A 73 -22.06 -13.25 0.62
N ASP A 74 -20.85 -13.34 0.07
CA ASP A 74 -20.09 -14.59 -0.01
C ASP A 74 -19.57 -15.08 1.34
N HIS A 75 -19.50 -14.19 2.35
CA HIS A 75 -19.04 -14.57 3.69
C HIS A 75 -20.10 -15.28 4.55
N THR A 76 -21.38 -15.08 4.25
CA THR A 76 -22.47 -15.70 5.04
C THR A 76 -22.70 -17.16 4.71
N LEU A 77 -22.19 -17.67 3.59
CA LEU A 77 -22.41 -19.05 3.13
C LEU A 77 -21.24 -20.01 3.41
N ALA A 78 -20.16 -19.54 4.01
CA ALA A 78 -18.97 -20.35 4.22
C ALA A 78 -18.59 -20.54 5.69
N GLU A 79 -19.53 -20.95 6.55
CA GLU A 79 -19.26 -21.58 7.84
C GLU A 79 -18.74 -23.03 7.65
N GLY A 80 -17.59 -23.14 7.01
CA GLY A 80 -16.78 -24.35 7.04
C GLY A 80 -15.50 -24.03 7.80
N GLU A 81 -15.32 -24.60 8.98
CA GLU A 81 -14.08 -24.59 9.76
C GLU A 81 -12.92 -25.21 8.98
N ASN A 82 -12.37 -24.52 8.01
CA ASN A 82 -11.05 -24.84 7.50
C ASN A 82 -10.03 -24.03 8.30
N THR A 83 -9.71 -24.48 9.51
CA THR A 83 -8.54 -24.03 10.24
C THR A 83 -7.33 -24.48 9.44
N VAL A 84 -6.70 -23.55 8.74
CA VAL A 84 -5.41 -23.81 8.11
C VAL A 84 -4.40 -24.02 9.22
N GLU A 85 -3.86 -25.22 9.32
CA GLU A 85 -2.85 -25.54 10.34
C GLU A 85 -1.53 -24.86 10.01
N PHE A 86 -0.87 -24.32 11.04
CA PHE A 86 0.48 -23.77 10.88
C PHE A 86 1.45 -24.91 10.55
N PHE A 87 2.10 -24.84 9.42
CA PHE A 87 3.16 -25.76 9.05
C PHE A 87 4.43 -25.02 8.64
N VAL A 88 5.57 -25.60 8.97
CA VAL A 88 6.87 -25.10 8.56
C VAL A 88 7.23 -25.74 7.22
N SER A 89 7.36 -24.93 6.17
CA SER A 89 7.80 -25.43 4.87
C SER A 89 9.24 -25.94 4.96
N LYS A 90 9.41 -27.26 4.85
CA LYS A 90 10.74 -27.90 4.82
C LYS A 90 11.57 -27.41 3.65
N GLU A 91 10.93 -27.15 2.52
CA GLU A 91 11.57 -26.67 1.29
C GLU A 91 12.15 -25.26 1.50
N ALA A 92 11.41 -24.34 2.13
CA ALA A 92 11.89 -22.99 2.43
C ALA A 92 13.08 -23.04 3.42
N VAL A 93 13.02 -23.90 4.43
CA VAL A 93 14.13 -24.06 5.38
C VAL A 93 15.38 -24.62 4.67
N VAL A 94 15.24 -25.65 3.83
CA VAL A 94 16.37 -26.22 3.09
C VAL A 94 16.91 -25.22 2.07
N PHE A 95 16.07 -24.52 1.34
CA PHE A 95 16.49 -23.48 0.38
C PHE A 95 17.25 -22.35 1.08
N GLY A 96 16.71 -21.85 2.21
CA GLY A 96 17.38 -20.82 3.01
C GLY A 96 18.74 -21.28 3.54
N PHE A 97 18.83 -22.54 4.00
CA PHE A 97 20.10 -23.14 4.43
C PHE A 97 21.15 -23.17 3.33
N VAL A 98 20.80 -23.69 2.16
CA VAL A 98 21.71 -23.79 1.00
C VAL A 98 22.10 -22.41 0.50
N PHE A 99 21.15 -21.51 0.36
CA PHE A 99 21.40 -20.12 -0.08
C PHE A 99 22.37 -19.38 0.82
N LEU A 100 22.17 -19.45 2.15
CA LEU A 100 23.05 -18.79 3.11
C LEU A 100 24.44 -19.43 3.13
N LEU A 101 24.54 -20.75 3.04
CA LEU A 101 25.81 -21.47 3.00
C LEU A 101 26.64 -21.07 1.78
N ILE A 102 26.02 -20.97 0.60
CA ILE A 102 26.68 -20.47 -0.62
C ILE A 102 27.08 -19.00 -0.48
N SER A 103 26.19 -18.17 0.08
CA SER A 103 26.48 -16.75 0.30
C SER A 103 27.69 -16.53 1.22
N LEU A 104 27.79 -17.30 2.30
CA LEU A 104 28.94 -17.25 3.20
C LEU A 104 30.24 -17.70 2.52
N ALA A 105 30.19 -18.74 1.70
CA ALA A 105 31.32 -19.18 0.90
C ALA A 105 31.78 -18.10 -0.11
N LEU A 106 30.83 -17.42 -0.76
CA LEU A 106 31.10 -16.31 -1.65
C LEU A 106 31.76 -15.13 -0.91
N VAL A 107 31.25 -14.77 0.28
CA VAL A 107 31.84 -13.72 1.11
C VAL A 107 33.27 -14.09 1.50
N ALA A 108 33.50 -15.31 1.98
CA ALA A 108 34.86 -15.79 2.30
C ALA A 108 35.81 -15.68 1.10
N PHE A 109 35.34 -16.12 -0.08
CA PHE A 109 36.11 -16.01 -1.33
C PHE A 109 36.45 -14.55 -1.69
N LEU A 110 35.46 -13.63 -1.60
CA LEU A 110 35.66 -12.22 -1.90
C LEU A 110 36.66 -11.55 -0.90
N VAL A 111 36.57 -11.92 0.37
CA VAL A 111 37.52 -11.42 1.40
C VAL A 111 38.93 -11.88 1.07
N VAL A 112 39.17 -13.16 0.82
CA VAL A 112 40.50 -13.71 0.44
C VAL A 112 41.02 -13.05 -0.84
N ARG A 113 40.14 -12.87 -1.86
CA ARG A 113 40.51 -12.18 -3.10
C ARG A 113 40.88 -10.69 -2.85
N SER A 114 40.22 -10.02 -1.92
CA SER A 114 40.54 -8.65 -1.55
C SER A 114 41.91 -8.55 -0.87
N MET A 115 42.25 -9.52 0.00
CA MET A 115 43.52 -9.59 0.68
C MET A 115 44.72 -9.79 -0.28
N ARG A 116 44.51 -10.42 -1.44
CA ARG A 116 45.54 -10.55 -2.47
C ARG A 116 46.00 -9.23 -3.07
N LYS A 117 45.15 -8.20 -3.04
CA LYS A 117 45.48 -6.89 -3.64
C LYS A 117 46.33 -6.00 -2.74
N ASP A 118 46.45 -6.32 -1.45
CA ASP A 118 47.18 -5.53 -0.50
C ASP A 118 48.64 -6.07 -0.40
N SER A 119 49.65 -5.18 -0.58
CA SER A 119 51.03 -5.59 -0.49
C SER A 119 51.39 -5.95 0.95
N LEU A 120 52.29 -6.94 1.17
CA LEU A 120 52.81 -7.36 2.48
C LEU A 120 53.27 -6.18 3.33
N LYS A 121 53.86 -5.17 2.71
CA LYS A 121 54.33 -3.95 3.36
C LYS A 121 53.22 -3.09 3.92
N THR A 122 52.09 -2.95 3.21
CA THR A 122 50.89 -2.22 3.66
C THR A 122 50.14 -2.95 4.76
N VAL A 123 50.17 -4.27 4.74
CA VAL A 123 49.56 -5.11 5.78
C VAL A 123 50.39 -5.09 7.06
N MET A 124 51.73 -5.15 6.98
CA MET A 124 52.65 -5.12 8.14
C MET A 124 52.74 -3.75 8.78
N SER A 125 52.71 -2.66 8.01
CA SER A 125 52.82 -1.30 8.55
C SER A 125 51.52 -0.77 9.17
N GLY A 126 50.37 -1.43 8.94
CA GLY A 126 49.04 -0.93 9.32
C GLY A 126 48.69 0.39 8.63
N ASP A 127 49.50 0.85 7.71
CA ASP A 127 49.38 2.14 7.03
C ASP A 127 48.70 1.96 5.67
N THR A 128 47.39 2.03 5.68
CA THR A 128 46.57 2.00 4.44
C THR A 128 46.45 3.36 3.76
N SER A 129 47.16 4.38 4.23
CA SER A 129 47.01 5.72 3.68
C SER A 129 48.32 6.25 3.10
N PHE A 130 48.44 6.24 1.79
CA PHE A 130 49.29 7.22 1.11
C PHE A 130 48.69 8.61 1.39
N VAL A 131 49.15 9.25 2.45
CA VAL A 131 48.78 10.64 2.74
C VAL A 131 49.44 11.50 1.68
N LYS A 132 48.73 11.87 0.65
CA LYS A 132 49.10 13.00 -0.20
C LYS A 132 49.32 14.20 0.71
N ARG A 133 50.55 14.71 0.77
CA ARG A 133 50.88 15.93 1.50
C ARG A 133 49.92 17.04 1.08
N ARG A 134 48.92 17.34 1.89
CA ARG A 134 48.06 18.49 1.73
C ARG A 134 48.69 19.68 2.43
N LYS A 135 48.58 20.86 1.79
CA LYS A 135 49.02 22.14 2.37
C LYS A 135 48.38 22.32 3.75
N ILE A 136 49.26 22.57 4.75
CA ILE A 136 48.83 22.85 6.12
C ILE A 136 48.41 24.31 6.15
N TYR A 137 47.12 24.58 6.38
CA TYR A 137 46.64 25.93 6.64
C TYR A 137 46.59 26.15 8.15
N ALA A 138 47.22 27.24 8.65
CA ALA A 138 47.09 27.67 10.03
C ALA A 138 45.62 28.12 10.27
N MET A 139 44.88 27.37 11.05
CA MET A 139 43.52 27.72 11.45
C MET A 139 43.53 28.48 12.78
N ARG A 140 43.18 29.75 12.74
CA ARG A 140 43.03 30.62 13.92
C ARG A 140 41.56 30.49 14.42
N ASN A 141 41.41 30.15 15.70
CA ASN A 141 40.10 30.04 16.40
C ASN A 141 39.11 28.94 15.93
N VAL A 142 39.55 27.73 15.71
CA VAL A 142 38.65 26.62 15.38
C VAL A 142 38.65 25.59 16.51
N ASN A 143 37.47 25.10 16.90
CA ASN A 143 37.33 24.02 17.88
C ASN A 143 38.02 22.75 17.33
N MET A 144 39.14 22.36 17.93
CA MET A 144 39.98 21.26 17.46
C MET A 144 39.21 19.95 17.31
N ALA A 145 38.23 19.69 18.20
CA ALA A 145 37.39 18.48 18.11
C ALA A 145 36.61 18.41 16.80
N ASN A 146 36.01 19.51 16.35
CA ASN A 146 35.25 19.56 15.10
C ASN A 146 36.13 19.33 13.86
N VAL A 147 37.36 19.85 13.89
CA VAL A 147 38.33 19.66 12.78
C VAL A 147 38.77 18.21 12.70
N VAL A 148 39.07 17.59 13.84
CA VAL A 148 39.47 16.19 13.91
C VAL A 148 38.35 15.27 13.45
N VAL A 149 37.12 15.47 13.94
CA VAL A 149 35.96 14.68 13.53
C VAL A 149 35.73 14.75 12.01
N ARG A 150 35.74 15.95 11.42
CA ARG A 150 35.57 16.12 9.96
C ARG A 150 36.71 15.49 9.17
N LYS A 151 37.99 15.69 9.60
CA LYS A 151 39.14 15.07 8.94
C LYS A 151 39.06 13.55 9.01
N PHE A 152 38.74 12.99 10.15
CA PHE A 152 38.65 11.55 10.33
C PHE A 152 37.50 10.98 9.51
N MET A 153 36.34 11.63 9.51
CA MET A 153 35.19 11.14 8.77
C MET A 153 35.42 11.17 7.26
N PHE A 154 35.94 12.27 6.71
CA PHE A 154 36.15 12.42 5.27
C PHE A 154 37.51 12.00 4.74
N ALA A 155 38.38 11.41 5.58
CA ALA A 155 39.67 10.91 5.15
C ALA A 155 39.56 9.83 4.06
N ASN A 156 38.57 8.95 4.18
CA ASN A 156 38.28 7.91 3.18
C ASN A 156 36.82 7.91 2.76
N LYS A 157 36.51 8.65 1.70
CA LYS A 157 35.16 8.85 1.21
C LYS A 157 34.42 7.54 0.90
N ARG A 158 35.12 6.51 0.36
CA ARG A 158 34.50 5.21 0.03
C ARG A 158 34.03 4.47 1.30
N LYS A 159 34.84 4.50 2.38
CA LYS A 159 34.45 3.89 3.66
C LYS A 159 33.25 4.62 4.27
N VAL A 160 33.22 5.95 4.20
CA VAL A 160 32.10 6.76 4.71
C VAL A 160 30.82 6.45 3.96
N ILE A 161 30.86 6.42 2.63
CA ILE A 161 29.68 6.07 1.82
C ILE A 161 29.19 4.65 2.16
N GLY A 162 30.09 3.68 2.31
CA GLY A 162 29.73 2.32 2.72
C GLY A 162 29.02 2.28 4.08
N ILE A 163 29.53 3.03 5.07
CA ILE A 163 28.89 3.14 6.39
C ILE A 163 27.51 3.81 6.29
N LEU A 164 27.42 4.92 5.54
CA LEU A 164 26.14 5.63 5.36
C LEU A 164 25.11 4.77 4.67
N LEU A 165 25.47 4.06 3.59
CA LEU A 165 24.57 3.10 2.94
C LEU A 165 24.12 2.01 3.91
N SER A 166 25.05 1.45 4.66
CA SER A 166 24.77 0.43 5.67
C SER A 166 23.80 0.92 6.76
N LEU A 167 23.96 2.15 7.25
CA LEU A 167 23.08 2.78 8.23
C LEU A 167 21.69 3.10 7.63
N SER A 168 21.65 3.41 6.34
CA SER A 168 20.41 3.85 5.67
C SER A 168 19.53 2.70 5.23
N ILE A 169 20.08 1.51 4.94
CA ILE A 169 19.32 0.35 4.42
C ILE A 169 18.14 0.01 5.33
N GLY A 170 18.37 -0.08 6.64
CA GLY A 170 17.33 -0.46 7.56
C GLY A 170 16.21 0.56 7.68
N GLY A 171 16.54 1.84 7.72
CA GLY A 171 15.56 2.92 7.69
C GLY A 171 14.74 2.90 6.40
N CYS A 172 15.37 2.64 5.25
CA CYS A 172 14.69 2.50 3.97
C CYS A 172 13.74 1.30 3.94
N ILE A 173 14.16 0.13 4.45
CA ILE A 173 13.30 -1.07 4.53
C ILE A 173 12.08 -0.79 5.41
N PHE A 174 12.27 -0.20 6.58
CA PHE A 174 11.17 0.14 7.46
C PHE A 174 10.19 1.14 6.81
N LEU A 175 10.70 2.18 6.15
CA LEU A 175 9.86 3.14 5.44
C LEU A 175 9.07 2.49 4.30
N CYS A 176 9.69 1.59 3.52
CA CYS A 176 8.99 0.84 2.48
C CYS A 176 7.86 -0.02 3.08
N THR A 177 8.16 -0.75 4.16
CA THR A 177 7.15 -1.62 4.80
C THR A 177 6.01 -0.79 5.38
N THR A 178 6.29 0.31 6.06
CA THR A 178 5.26 1.23 6.59
C THR A 178 4.43 1.83 5.47
N TYR A 179 5.07 2.21 4.36
CA TYR A 179 4.38 2.74 3.18
C TYR A 179 3.41 1.71 2.58
N MET A 180 3.83 0.45 2.49
CA MET A 180 2.97 -0.65 2.04
C MET A 180 1.79 -0.88 2.98
N VAL A 181 2.04 -0.91 4.29
CA VAL A 181 0.99 -1.11 5.30
C VAL A 181 -0.07 -0.01 5.23
N GLU A 182 0.35 1.24 5.11
CA GLU A 182 -0.58 2.38 5.02
C GLU A 182 -1.43 2.30 3.75
N ASN A 183 -0.82 1.96 2.61
CA ASN A 183 -1.57 1.82 1.37
C ASN A 183 -2.50 0.60 1.35
N LEU A 184 -2.11 -0.51 1.97
CA LEU A 184 -3.00 -1.65 2.18
C LEU A 184 -4.22 -1.26 3.03
N LYS A 185 -4.02 -0.44 4.06
CA LYS A 185 -5.12 0.06 4.89
C LYS A 185 -6.08 0.93 4.09
N VAL A 186 -5.56 1.94 3.37
CA VAL A 186 -6.38 2.83 2.52
C VAL A 186 -7.14 2.01 1.47
N HIS A 187 -6.47 1.08 0.79
CA HIS A 187 -7.12 0.22 -0.19
C HIS A 187 -8.25 -0.62 0.42
N ALA A 188 -8.02 -1.18 1.61
CA ALA A 188 -9.01 -1.99 2.30
C ALA A 188 -10.23 -1.15 2.76
N GLU A 189 -10.01 0.06 3.26
CA GLU A 189 -11.09 0.99 3.63
C GLU A 189 -11.91 1.40 2.41
N LEU A 190 -11.27 1.72 1.29
CA LEU A 190 -11.95 2.09 0.05
C LEU A 190 -12.72 0.90 -0.58
N SER A 191 -12.21 -0.32 -0.44
CA SER A 191 -12.92 -1.51 -0.90
C SER A 191 -14.23 -1.73 -0.13
N LEU A 192 -14.25 -1.46 1.17
CA LEU A 192 -15.50 -1.50 1.96
C LEU A 192 -16.54 -0.50 1.46
N ILE A 193 -16.09 0.68 1.01
CA ILE A 193 -16.98 1.73 0.52
C ILE A 193 -17.52 1.39 -0.86
N SER A 194 -16.69 0.82 -1.74
CA SER A 194 -17.02 0.67 -3.17
C SER A 194 -17.69 -0.63 -3.54
N ASP A 195 -17.46 -1.70 -2.77
CA ASP A 195 -17.83 -3.02 -3.28
C ASP A 195 -19.27 -3.43 -2.99
N ASP A 196 -19.81 -3.19 -1.80
CA ASP A 196 -21.14 -3.74 -1.49
C ASP A 196 -22.01 -2.91 -0.50
N GLY A 197 -22.04 -1.61 -0.61
CA GLY A 197 -23.01 -0.85 0.18
C GLY A 197 -22.42 0.19 1.11
N LEU A 198 -21.36 0.85 0.67
CA LEU A 198 -20.80 2.02 1.36
C LEU A 198 -20.29 1.73 2.77
N GLY A 199 -19.97 0.47 3.04
CA GLY A 199 -19.57 0.02 4.38
C GLY A 199 -20.73 0.06 5.39
N SER A 200 -21.97 0.16 4.91
CA SER A 200 -23.16 0.27 5.75
C SER A 200 -23.62 -1.08 6.26
N GLU A 201 -23.99 -1.14 7.52
CA GLU A 201 -24.41 -2.35 8.21
C GLU A 201 -25.80 -2.82 7.79
N TYR A 202 -26.66 -1.92 7.32
CA TYR A 202 -28.02 -2.23 6.86
C TYR A 202 -28.21 -1.79 5.43
N ARG A 203 -28.87 -2.67 4.67
CA ARG A 203 -29.27 -2.38 3.31
C ARG A 203 -30.75 -2.71 3.12
N ILE A 204 -31.50 -1.76 2.61
CA ILE A 204 -32.90 -1.91 2.23
C ILE A 204 -32.96 -1.94 0.73
N SER A 205 -33.42 -3.03 0.16
CA SER A 205 -33.58 -3.22 -1.29
C SER A 205 -34.91 -3.85 -1.61
N LEU A 206 -35.24 -3.94 -2.89
CA LEU A 206 -36.45 -4.56 -3.34
C LEU A 206 -36.15 -5.90 -4.03
N LYS A 207 -36.76 -6.96 -3.57
CA LYS A 207 -36.65 -8.28 -4.22
C LYS A 207 -37.46 -8.28 -5.54
N SER A 208 -36.99 -7.49 -6.48
CA SER A 208 -37.61 -7.28 -7.78
C SER A 208 -36.61 -6.82 -8.82
N ASP A 209 -36.76 -7.36 -10.03
CA ASP A 209 -35.97 -6.97 -11.20
C ASP A 209 -36.68 -5.90 -12.07
N SER A 210 -37.82 -5.38 -11.65
CA SER A 210 -38.56 -4.35 -12.37
C SER A 210 -38.19 -2.96 -11.89
N LEU A 211 -37.99 -2.01 -12.79
CA LEU A 211 -37.78 -0.60 -12.47
C LEU A 211 -39.04 0.10 -11.94
N LYS A 212 -40.22 -0.58 -12.02
CA LYS A 212 -41.47 -0.07 -11.43
C LYS A 212 -41.51 -0.14 -9.91
N ASP A 213 -40.82 -1.12 -9.37
CA ASP A 213 -40.78 -1.30 -7.93
C ASP A 213 -39.75 -0.35 -7.34
N THR A 214 -40.21 0.57 -6.51
CA THR A 214 -39.42 1.63 -5.93
C THR A 214 -39.66 1.75 -4.42
N ILE A 215 -38.74 2.36 -3.70
CA ILE A 215 -38.92 2.75 -2.31
C ILE A 215 -39.33 4.22 -2.29
N PRO A 216 -40.53 4.54 -1.79
CA PRO A 216 -41.02 5.91 -1.76
C PRO A 216 -40.09 6.86 -1.00
N GLU A 217 -39.92 8.09 -1.49
CA GLU A 217 -39.12 9.13 -0.86
C GLU A 217 -39.46 9.31 0.62
N ALA A 218 -40.76 9.30 0.98
CA ALA A 218 -41.21 9.40 2.36
C ALA A 218 -40.67 8.31 3.29
N VAL A 219 -40.27 7.14 2.77
CA VAL A 219 -39.65 6.05 3.53
C VAL A 219 -38.19 6.39 3.77
N ALA A 220 -37.49 6.86 2.75
CA ALA A 220 -36.10 7.30 2.87
C ALA A 220 -35.95 8.45 3.87
N ASP A 221 -36.86 9.42 3.82
CA ASP A 221 -36.89 10.55 4.77
C ASP A 221 -37.12 10.11 6.20
N LYS A 222 -38.01 9.14 6.42
CA LYS A 222 -38.18 8.57 7.78
C LYS A 222 -36.89 7.95 8.30
N ILE A 223 -36.17 7.20 7.46
CA ILE A 223 -34.91 6.55 7.85
C ILE A 223 -33.82 7.61 8.09
N LYS A 224 -33.69 8.62 7.24
CA LYS A 224 -32.74 9.72 7.39
C LYS A 224 -32.96 10.52 8.68
N ASN A 225 -34.20 10.63 9.13
CA ASN A 225 -34.56 11.36 10.35
C ASN A 225 -34.61 10.49 11.63
N MET A 226 -34.25 9.22 11.56
CA MET A 226 -34.16 8.35 12.73
C MET A 226 -32.89 8.68 13.54
N PRO A 227 -33.01 8.99 14.84
CA PRO A 227 -31.83 9.34 15.67
C PRO A 227 -30.88 8.16 15.93
N GLU A 228 -31.36 6.94 15.70
CA GLU A 228 -30.58 5.71 15.89
C GLU A 228 -29.81 5.29 14.63
N THR A 229 -30.00 5.99 13.51
CA THR A 229 -29.28 5.72 12.25
C THR A 229 -28.34 6.85 11.89
N GLU A 230 -27.23 6.50 11.27
CA GLU A 230 -26.27 7.44 10.70
C GLU A 230 -25.83 6.97 9.31
N ASN A 231 -25.15 7.83 8.56
CA ASN A 231 -24.64 7.52 7.22
C ASN A 231 -25.71 6.87 6.32
N VAL A 232 -26.87 7.52 6.25
CA VAL A 232 -27.99 7.03 5.42
C VAL A 232 -27.80 7.51 3.99
N TYR A 233 -27.61 6.57 3.08
CA TYR A 233 -27.40 6.81 1.65
C TYR A 233 -28.56 6.22 0.86
N ALA A 234 -29.29 7.07 0.16
CA ALA A 234 -30.43 6.67 -0.66
C ALA A 234 -30.10 6.85 -2.14
N THR A 235 -30.20 5.80 -2.91
CA THR A 235 -29.82 5.78 -4.33
C THR A 235 -31.02 5.62 -5.23
N LYS A 236 -31.16 6.53 -6.20
CA LYS A 236 -32.08 6.41 -7.33
C LYS A 236 -31.37 5.65 -8.44
N TYR A 237 -32.13 4.82 -9.16
CA TYR A 237 -31.55 4.01 -10.24
C TYR A 237 -32.50 3.88 -11.42
N THR A 238 -31.93 3.92 -12.61
CA THR A 238 -32.59 3.50 -13.85
C THR A 238 -31.57 2.95 -14.83
N MET A 239 -32.04 2.35 -15.91
CA MET A 239 -31.17 1.96 -17.02
C MET A 239 -31.43 2.91 -18.20
N GLY A 240 -30.34 3.43 -18.77
CA GLY A 240 -30.39 4.29 -19.95
C GLY A 240 -29.62 3.71 -21.13
N GLU A 241 -29.60 4.45 -22.19
CA GLU A 241 -28.84 4.20 -23.41
C GLU A 241 -27.90 5.39 -23.67
N LEU A 242 -26.63 5.12 -23.74
CA LEU A 242 -25.63 6.12 -24.13
C LEU A 242 -25.48 6.08 -25.66
N GLN A 243 -25.58 7.24 -26.31
CA GLN A 243 -25.37 7.37 -27.75
C GLN A 243 -23.89 7.71 -28.02
N ILE A 244 -23.24 6.91 -28.86
CA ILE A 244 -21.83 7.06 -29.23
C ILE A 244 -21.74 7.09 -30.75
N SER A 245 -20.98 8.03 -31.29
CA SER A 245 -20.76 8.10 -32.73
C SER A 245 -19.95 6.88 -33.23
N LYS A 246 -20.16 6.52 -34.51
CA LYS A 246 -19.42 5.42 -35.12
C LYS A 246 -17.90 5.59 -35.00
N ASN A 247 -17.40 6.80 -35.16
CA ASN A 247 -15.96 7.07 -35.12
C ASN A 247 -15.40 6.91 -33.71
N GLU A 248 -16.11 7.39 -32.69
CA GLU A 248 -15.75 7.24 -31.29
C GLU A 248 -15.77 5.77 -30.85
N PHE A 249 -16.78 5.02 -31.26
CA PHE A 249 -16.89 3.59 -30.96
C PHE A 249 -15.77 2.76 -31.59
N LEU A 250 -15.43 3.02 -32.84
CA LEU A 250 -14.39 2.29 -33.58
C LEU A 250 -12.96 2.77 -33.28
N SER A 251 -12.81 3.89 -32.61
CA SER A 251 -11.48 4.38 -32.21
C SER A 251 -10.79 3.47 -31.18
N GLU A 252 -11.57 2.64 -30.48
CA GLU A 252 -11.10 1.72 -29.45
C GLU A 252 -11.49 0.29 -29.83
N GLU A 253 -10.60 -0.42 -30.50
CA GLU A 253 -10.81 -1.78 -31.04
C GLU A 253 -11.24 -2.79 -29.95
N GLU A 254 -10.68 -2.64 -28.71
CA GLU A 254 -10.99 -3.48 -27.56
C GLU A 254 -12.48 -3.44 -27.16
N TRP A 255 -13.12 -2.27 -27.24
CA TRP A 255 -14.56 -2.14 -26.95
C TRP A 255 -15.42 -2.86 -27.99
N SER A 256 -15.05 -2.77 -29.26
CA SER A 256 -15.78 -3.45 -30.32
C SER A 256 -15.82 -4.95 -30.09
N ASP A 257 -14.73 -5.55 -29.68
CA ASP A 257 -14.65 -6.99 -29.41
C ASP A 257 -15.35 -7.37 -28.11
N TYR A 258 -15.23 -6.54 -27.05
CA TYR A 258 -15.97 -6.70 -25.81
C TYR A 258 -17.50 -6.75 -26.06
N PHE A 259 -18.06 -5.78 -26.77
CA PHE A 259 -19.48 -5.76 -27.02
C PHE A 259 -19.96 -6.86 -27.96
N LYS A 260 -19.15 -7.28 -28.94
CA LYS A 260 -19.43 -8.44 -29.76
C LYS A 260 -19.58 -9.71 -28.91
N TYR A 261 -18.69 -9.88 -27.93
CA TYR A 261 -18.75 -11.02 -27.02
C TYR A 261 -19.99 -10.94 -26.12
N GLN A 262 -20.20 -9.84 -25.46
CA GLN A 262 -21.32 -9.64 -24.53
C GLN A 262 -22.68 -9.76 -25.22
N ASN A 263 -22.81 -9.27 -26.45
CA ASN A 263 -24.05 -9.41 -27.24
C ASN A 263 -24.39 -10.86 -27.64
N GLN A 264 -23.46 -11.82 -27.46
CA GLN A 264 -23.72 -13.25 -27.70
C GLN A 264 -24.29 -13.96 -26.45
N GLU A 265 -24.19 -13.33 -25.27
CA GLU A 265 -24.70 -13.91 -24.04
C GLU A 265 -26.24 -14.00 -24.05
N PRO A 266 -26.82 -15.19 -23.86
CA PRO A 266 -28.29 -15.39 -23.96
C PRO A 266 -29.07 -14.49 -23.00
N TYR A 267 -28.55 -14.18 -21.83
CA TYR A 267 -29.17 -13.30 -20.85
C TYR A 267 -29.39 -11.89 -21.40
N TYR A 268 -28.35 -11.30 -22.00
CA TYR A 268 -28.47 -9.94 -22.54
C TYR A 268 -29.35 -9.88 -23.77
N ILE A 269 -29.31 -10.91 -24.62
CA ILE A 269 -30.17 -10.98 -25.81
C ILE A 269 -31.63 -11.05 -25.38
N GLN A 270 -31.97 -11.95 -24.47
CA GLN A 270 -33.38 -12.15 -24.08
C GLN A 270 -33.93 -10.93 -23.35
N ARG A 271 -33.16 -10.31 -22.48
CA ARG A 271 -33.67 -9.26 -21.59
C ARG A 271 -33.59 -7.86 -22.20
N TYR A 272 -32.51 -7.57 -22.94
CA TYR A 272 -32.18 -6.22 -23.40
C TYR A 272 -32.08 -6.08 -24.93
N ASP A 273 -32.24 -7.14 -25.69
CA ASP A 273 -31.92 -7.19 -27.14
C ASP A 273 -30.41 -6.87 -27.40
N GLY A 274 -29.53 -7.34 -26.49
CA GLY A 274 -28.13 -7.03 -26.43
C GLY A 274 -27.82 -5.80 -25.55
N ILE A 275 -26.52 -5.53 -25.33
CA ILE A 275 -26.06 -4.37 -24.58
C ILE A 275 -25.53 -3.23 -25.46
N CYS A 276 -25.22 -3.51 -26.72
CA CYS A 276 -24.77 -2.55 -27.72
C CYS A 276 -25.42 -2.84 -29.05
N LYS A 277 -26.00 -1.83 -29.68
CA LYS A 277 -26.68 -1.96 -30.97
C LYS A 277 -26.38 -0.79 -31.89
N GLN A 278 -25.96 -1.09 -33.14
CA GLN A 278 -25.81 -0.09 -34.16
C GLN A 278 -27.18 0.37 -34.67
N GLN A 279 -27.36 1.68 -34.79
CA GLN A 279 -28.58 2.32 -35.27
C GLN A 279 -28.54 2.51 -36.80
N GLU A 280 -29.68 2.88 -37.41
CA GLU A 280 -29.79 3.12 -38.86
C GLU A 280 -28.90 4.29 -39.33
N ASP A 281 -28.64 5.28 -38.48
CA ASP A 281 -27.76 6.42 -38.73
C ASP A 281 -26.25 6.05 -38.67
N GLY A 282 -25.95 4.81 -38.31
CA GLY A 282 -24.59 4.29 -38.16
C GLY A 282 -23.95 4.50 -36.78
N ASN A 283 -24.60 5.27 -35.90
CA ASN A 283 -24.14 5.44 -34.51
C ASN A 283 -24.47 4.20 -33.67
N TYR A 284 -23.92 4.13 -32.45
CA TYR A 284 -24.15 3.04 -31.53
C TYR A 284 -24.93 3.51 -30.32
N ARG A 285 -25.87 2.69 -29.86
CA ARG A 285 -26.51 2.83 -28.55
C ARG A 285 -26.01 1.70 -27.65
N ILE A 286 -25.61 2.07 -26.43
CA ILE A 286 -25.03 1.17 -25.44
C ILE A 286 -25.83 1.30 -24.15
N LYS A 287 -26.23 0.17 -23.56
CA LYS A 287 -26.91 0.16 -22.27
C LYS A 287 -25.99 0.60 -21.15
N TYR A 288 -26.47 1.51 -20.33
CA TYR A 288 -25.75 2.08 -19.20
C TYR A 288 -26.61 2.08 -17.94
N ASN A 289 -25.99 1.80 -16.80
CA ASN A 289 -26.61 2.07 -15.52
C ASN A 289 -26.61 3.58 -15.26
N VAL A 290 -27.72 4.09 -14.74
CA VAL A 290 -27.85 5.51 -14.38
C VAL A 290 -28.19 5.60 -12.91
N TYR A 291 -27.28 6.18 -12.14
CA TYR A 291 -27.42 6.35 -10.71
C TYR A 291 -27.63 7.81 -10.33
N GLY A 292 -28.59 8.04 -9.44
CA GLY A 292 -28.78 9.31 -8.76
C GLY A 292 -28.33 9.20 -7.31
N TYR A 293 -27.23 9.85 -6.97
CA TYR A 293 -26.61 9.84 -5.65
C TYR A 293 -26.95 11.11 -4.88
N ASP A 294 -26.97 10.99 -3.55
CA ASP A 294 -26.96 12.18 -2.69
C ASP A 294 -25.58 12.85 -2.68
N GLU A 295 -25.51 14.06 -2.14
CA GLU A 295 -24.26 14.86 -2.15
C GLU A 295 -23.10 14.15 -1.43
N ALA A 296 -23.40 13.45 -0.34
CA ALA A 296 -22.38 12.73 0.42
C ALA A 296 -21.76 11.59 -0.37
N MET A 297 -22.55 10.87 -1.17
CA MET A 297 -22.06 9.84 -2.08
C MET A 297 -21.25 10.44 -3.23
N ILE A 298 -21.72 11.56 -3.81
CA ILE A 298 -20.96 12.26 -4.85
C ILE A 298 -19.60 12.70 -4.32
N GLU A 299 -19.52 13.19 -3.08
CA GLU A 299 -18.25 13.56 -2.44
C GLU A 299 -17.31 12.37 -2.27
N GLN A 300 -17.82 11.19 -1.88
CA GLN A 300 -17.02 9.98 -1.75
C GLN A 300 -16.45 9.48 -3.08
N LEU A 301 -17.06 9.79 -4.22
CA LEU A 301 -16.51 9.46 -5.54
C LEU A 301 -15.18 10.17 -5.83
N ARG A 302 -14.83 11.22 -5.11
CA ARG A 302 -13.52 11.89 -5.25
C ARG A 302 -12.35 10.94 -5.05
N ASP A 303 -12.52 9.93 -4.23
CA ASP A 303 -11.47 8.93 -3.99
C ASP A 303 -11.26 7.98 -5.18
N PHE A 304 -12.15 8.01 -6.17
CA PHE A 304 -12.14 7.12 -7.34
C PHE A 304 -11.91 7.85 -8.68
N ILE A 305 -11.55 9.13 -8.65
CA ILE A 305 -11.32 9.93 -9.85
C ILE A 305 -10.10 9.45 -10.64
N LEU A 306 -10.30 9.23 -11.93
CA LEU A 306 -9.24 8.99 -12.91
C LEU A 306 -8.86 10.29 -13.62
N GLU A 307 -9.85 11.10 -14.01
CA GLU A 307 -9.65 12.40 -14.66
C GLU A 307 -10.82 13.35 -14.35
N GLY A 308 -10.57 14.66 -14.27
CA GLY A 308 -11.58 15.67 -13.97
C GLY A 308 -11.65 16.06 -12.50
N GLU A 309 -12.73 16.72 -12.13
CA GLU A 309 -12.96 17.22 -10.77
C GLU A 309 -14.42 17.02 -10.37
N ILE A 310 -14.65 16.61 -9.12
CA ILE A 310 -15.99 16.41 -8.57
C ILE A 310 -16.31 17.51 -7.56
N GLN A 311 -17.30 18.33 -7.87
CA GLN A 311 -17.88 19.34 -6.98
C GLN A 311 -19.39 19.22 -7.07
N PRO A 312 -20.09 18.72 -6.03
CA PRO A 312 -21.53 18.39 -6.10
C PRO A 312 -22.40 19.55 -6.58
N GLU A 313 -22.18 20.76 -6.05
CA GLU A 313 -22.92 21.96 -6.46
C GLU A 313 -22.70 22.31 -7.94
N THR A 314 -21.48 22.19 -8.44
CA THR A 314 -21.13 22.49 -9.84
C THR A 314 -21.76 21.47 -10.78
N ILE A 315 -21.73 20.19 -10.39
CA ILE A 315 -22.34 19.09 -11.16
C ILE A 315 -23.82 19.35 -11.36
N LYS A 316 -24.53 19.70 -10.29
CA LYS A 316 -25.96 20.02 -10.35
C LYS A 316 -26.23 21.25 -11.22
N ASN A 317 -25.58 22.38 -10.95
CA ASN A 317 -25.89 23.66 -11.57
C ASN A 317 -25.53 23.72 -13.08
N ASN A 318 -24.51 22.96 -13.51
CA ASN A 318 -24.02 22.96 -14.89
C ASN A 318 -24.54 21.78 -15.71
N ASN A 319 -25.50 21.02 -15.22
CA ASN A 319 -26.02 19.80 -15.88
C ASN A 319 -24.90 18.83 -16.26
N GLN A 320 -23.95 18.64 -15.35
CA GLN A 320 -22.79 17.77 -15.51
C GLN A 320 -23.07 16.39 -14.93
N VAL A 321 -22.33 15.39 -15.41
CA VAL A 321 -22.40 14.01 -14.91
C VAL A 321 -21.01 13.43 -14.70
N ILE A 322 -20.94 12.38 -13.89
CA ILE A 322 -19.74 11.57 -13.69
C ILE A 322 -19.95 10.26 -14.46
N VAL A 323 -18.92 9.80 -15.14
CA VAL A 323 -18.98 8.55 -15.88
C VAL A 323 -17.95 7.55 -15.36
N THR A 324 -18.27 6.27 -15.45
CA THR A 324 -17.31 5.22 -15.11
C THR A 324 -16.59 4.75 -16.36
N ALA A 325 -15.27 4.55 -16.24
CA ALA A 325 -14.46 3.99 -17.29
C ALA A 325 -13.87 2.64 -16.86
N ASN A 326 -13.73 1.73 -17.81
CA ASN A 326 -12.99 0.50 -17.56
C ASN A 326 -11.49 0.75 -17.61
N MET A 327 -10.76 0.02 -16.77
CA MET A 327 -9.29 0.07 -16.72
C MET A 327 -8.70 -1.23 -17.21
N ASP A 328 -7.60 -1.13 -17.97
CA ASP A 328 -6.78 -2.29 -18.30
C ASP A 328 -5.86 -2.69 -17.14
N GLY A 329 -5.22 -3.84 -17.25
CA GLY A 329 -4.25 -4.32 -16.26
C GLY A 329 -2.96 -3.47 -16.17
N GLN A 330 -2.81 -2.44 -17.00
CA GLN A 330 -1.68 -1.51 -17.02
C GLN A 330 -2.01 -0.16 -16.39
N GLY A 331 -3.29 0.06 -16.04
CA GLY A 331 -3.78 1.30 -15.42
C GLY A 331 -4.24 2.35 -16.44
N ASN A 332 -4.33 2.00 -17.72
CA ASN A 332 -4.96 2.87 -18.71
C ASN A 332 -6.48 2.71 -18.59
N TYR A 333 -7.21 3.79 -18.82
CA TYR A 333 -8.68 3.76 -18.84
C TYR A 333 -9.20 4.21 -20.21
N PHE A 334 -10.41 3.74 -20.52
CA PHE A 334 -11.04 3.97 -21.82
C PHE A 334 -12.49 4.41 -21.63
N PHE A 335 -12.84 5.53 -22.25
CA PHE A 335 -14.19 6.04 -22.29
C PHE A 335 -14.49 6.68 -23.67
N TYR A 336 -14.45 5.89 -24.73
CA TYR A 336 -14.76 6.29 -26.13
C TYR A 336 -13.98 7.53 -26.62
N GLY A 337 -12.74 7.70 -26.15
CA GLY A 337 -11.92 8.86 -26.46
C GLY A 337 -12.38 10.19 -25.85
N LYS A 338 -13.48 10.18 -25.08
CA LYS A 338 -14.03 11.36 -24.42
C LYS A 338 -13.30 11.68 -23.12
N LYS A 339 -13.32 12.97 -22.77
CA LYS A 339 -12.66 13.55 -21.59
C LYS A 339 -13.62 14.43 -20.81
N PRO A 340 -13.28 14.81 -19.57
CA PRO A 340 -14.00 15.85 -18.86
C PRO A 340 -14.10 17.14 -19.70
N GLY A 341 -15.31 17.72 -19.76
CA GLY A 341 -15.69 18.82 -20.63
C GLY A 341 -16.36 18.40 -21.95
N ASP A 342 -16.27 17.13 -22.35
CA ASP A 342 -16.98 16.62 -23.51
C ASP A 342 -18.46 16.32 -23.16
N THR A 343 -19.31 16.34 -24.19
CA THR A 343 -20.74 16.08 -24.05
C THR A 343 -21.09 14.62 -24.36
N ILE A 344 -22.02 14.07 -23.61
CA ILE A 344 -22.65 12.77 -23.85
C ILE A 344 -24.16 12.93 -23.98
N THR A 345 -24.78 12.10 -24.81
CA THR A 345 -26.23 12.03 -24.95
C THR A 345 -26.75 10.77 -24.28
N LEU A 346 -27.60 10.96 -23.27
CA LEU A 346 -28.22 9.88 -22.50
C LEU A 346 -29.70 9.82 -22.78
N ARG A 347 -30.19 8.62 -23.08
CA ARG A 347 -31.61 8.31 -23.35
C ARG A 347 -32.13 7.38 -22.27
N VAL A 348 -33.20 7.80 -21.56
CA VAL A 348 -33.76 7.08 -20.40
C VAL A 348 -35.26 6.81 -20.64
N PRO A 349 -35.81 5.61 -20.31
CA PRO A 349 -37.22 5.33 -20.41
C PRO A 349 -38.06 6.24 -19.49
N LYS A 350 -39.17 6.73 -19.96
CA LYS A 350 -40.13 7.49 -19.14
C LYS A 350 -40.75 6.59 -18.08
N THR A 351 -40.85 7.09 -16.85
CA THR A 351 -41.43 6.35 -15.73
C THR A 351 -42.92 6.12 -15.84
N GLU A 352 -43.68 7.05 -16.44
CA GLU A 352 -45.13 7.01 -16.56
C GLU A 352 -45.64 5.79 -17.37
N ASN A 353 -44.94 5.43 -18.44
CA ASN A 353 -45.30 4.36 -19.35
C ASN A 353 -44.34 3.17 -19.30
N TYR A 354 -43.60 3.04 -18.22
CA TYR A 354 -42.57 2.01 -18.11
C TYR A 354 -43.15 0.59 -18.24
N THR A 355 -42.54 -0.20 -19.11
CA THR A 355 -42.73 -1.65 -19.22
C THR A 355 -41.33 -2.29 -19.36
N ASP A 356 -41.19 -3.54 -18.97
CA ASP A 356 -39.90 -4.25 -19.10
C ASP A 356 -39.44 -4.39 -20.56
N GLU A 357 -40.37 -4.22 -21.55
CA GLU A 357 -40.00 -4.13 -22.97
C GLU A 357 -39.17 -2.88 -23.30
N LEU A 358 -39.27 -1.80 -22.51
CA LEU A 358 -38.48 -0.59 -22.70
C LEU A 358 -37.00 -0.79 -22.30
N LEU A 359 -36.68 -1.88 -21.63
CA LEU A 359 -35.29 -2.28 -21.40
C LEU A 359 -34.58 -2.78 -22.67
N LYS A 360 -35.37 -3.18 -23.70
CA LYS A 360 -34.85 -3.55 -25.02
C LYS A 360 -34.59 -2.31 -25.88
N PHE A 361 -33.74 -2.44 -26.90
CA PHE A 361 -33.52 -1.36 -27.84
C PHE A 361 -34.76 -1.14 -28.71
N GLN A 362 -35.37 0.03 -28.61
CA GLN A 362 -36.53 0.44 -29.41
C GLN A 362 -36.23 1.72 -30.18
N SER A 363 -36.80 1.84 -31.36
CA SER A 363 -36.62 3.00 -32.24
C SER A 363 -37.59 4.18 -31.95
N GLY A 364 -38.62 3.99 -31.11
CA GLY A 364 -39.60 5.03 -30.79
C GLY A 364 -39.07 6.05 -29.78
N GLU A 365 -39.25 7.33 -30.03
CA GLU A 365 -38.85 8.43 -29.11
C GLU A 365 -39.96 8.73 -28.07
N GLU A 366 -41.17 8.30 -28.31
CA GLU A 366 -42.33 8.65 -27.47
C GLU A 366 -42.19 8.19 -26.00
N ASN A 367 -41.52 7.08 -25.77
CA ASN A 367 -41.38 6.45 -24.46
C ASN A 367 -40.06 6.77 -23.75
N TYR A 368 -39.25 7.64 -24.31
CA TYR A 368 -37.94 7.97 -23.77
C TYR A 368 -37.76 9.48 -23.62
N ILE A 369 -36.85 9.85 -22.70
CA ILE A 369 -36.35 11.21 -22.55
C ILE A 369 -34.89 11.17 -22.97
N GLU A 370 -34.51 12.04 -23.90
CA GLU A 370 -33.14 12.21 -24.37
C GLU A 370 -32.59 13.55 -23.87
N LYS A 371 -31.42 13.54 -23.26
CA LYS A 371 -30.74 14.71 -22.68
C LYS A 371 -29.25 14.66 -22.93
N GLU A 372 -28.67 15.83 -23.10
CA GLU A 372 -27.23 16.03 -23.20
C GLU A 372 -26.65 16.48 -21.86
N PHE A 373 -25.52 15.89 -21.50
CA PHE A 373 -24.79 16.19 -20.28
C PHE A 373 -23.32 16.40 -20.57
N GLU A 374 -22.67 17.31 -19.86
CA GLU A 374 -21.23 17.49 -19.87
C GLU A 374 -20.59 16.54 -18.85
N ILE A 375 -19.47 15.93 -19.20
CA ILE A 375 -18.70 15.07 -18.30
C ILE A 375 -17.88 15.95 -17.33
N ALA A 376 -18.16 15.89 -16.04
CA ALA A 376 -17.37 16.55 -15.00
C ALA A 376 -16.12 15.77 -14.64
N ALA A 377 -16.29 14.45 -14.49
CA ALA A 377 -15.20 13.57 -14.10
C ALA A 377 -15.42 12.16 -14.63
N ILE A 378 -14.32 11.44 -14.79
CA ILE A 378 -14.26 10.02 -15.09
C ILE A 378 -13.75 9.31 -13.83
N VAL A 379 -14.51 8.32 -13.36
CA VAL A 379 -14.17 7.50 -12.20
C VAL A 379 -14.01 6.04 -12.61
N ASN A 380 -13.31 5.28 -11.79
CA ASN A 380 -13.06 3.87 -12.09
C ASN A 380 -14.20 2.92 -11.72
N ARG A 381 -15.12 3.35 -10.86
CA ARG A 381 -16.26 2.55 -10.40
C ARG A 381 -17.37 3.41 -9.82
N PRO A 382 -18.62 2.95 -9.86
CA PRO A 382 -19.68 3.55 -9.08
C PRO A 382 -19.61 3.08 -7.63
N LEU A 383 -20.36 3.73 -6.73
CA LEU A 383 -20.63 3.28 -5.37
C LEU A 383 -21.96 2.51 -5.34
N ALA A 384 -22.09 1.56 -4.42
CA ALA A 384 -23.35 0.86 -4.15
C ALA A 384 -24.09 0.30 -5.40
N GLN A 385 -23.61 -0.82 -5.91
CA GLN A 385 -24.08 -1.44 -7.16
C GLN A 385 -25.18 -2.49 -6.96
N GLU A 386 -26.13 -2.31 -6.07
CA GLU A 386 -27.07 -3.39 -5.76
C GLU A 386 -28.10 -3.66 -6.86
N LYS A 387 -28.50 -2.62 -7.60
CA LYS A 387 -29.31 -2.81 -8.81
C LYS A 387 -28.46 -2.49 -10.03
N ASP A 388 -27.86 -3.52 -10.54
CA ASP A 388 -27.11 -3.48 -11.78
C ASP A 388 -27.70 -4.52 -12.73
N PHE A 389 -28.56 -4.08 -13.62
CA PHE A 389 -29.17 -4.95 -14.61
C PHE A 389 -28.18 -5.45 -15.67
N LEU A 390 -27.02 -4.81 -15.75
CA LEU A 390 -25.96 -5.15 -16.69
C LEU A 390 -24.82 -5.96 -16.05
N ASN A 391 -24.89 -6.18 -14.73
CA ASN A 391 -23.83 -6.86 -14.02
C ASN A 391 -23.99 -8.38 -14.11
N THR A 392 -23.04 -9.02 -14.75
CA THR A 392 -22.77 -10.44 -14.56
C THR A 392 -21.61 -10.58 -13.61
N GLU A 393 -21.53 -11.69 -12.88
CA GLU A 393 -20.45 -11.99 -11.89
C GLU A 393 -19.03 -11.84 -12.46
N VAL A 394 -18.88 -11.79 -13.79
CA VAL A 394 -17.58 -11.72 -14.49
C VAL A 394 -17.04 -10.28 -14.57
N TRP A 395 -17.92 -9.25 -14.58
CA TRP A 395 -17.49 -7.86 -14.80
C TRP A 395 -18.23 -6.92 -13.85
N LYS A 396 -17.74 -6.76 -12.65
CA LYS A 396 -18.30 -5.85 -11.63
C LYS A 396 -18.15 -4.34 -11.96
N ASN A 397 -17.50 -4.00 -13.05
CA ASN A 397 -17.31 -2.61 -13.50
C ASN A 397 -18.35 -2.26 -14.55
N ALA A 398 -19.61 -2.31 -14.17
CA ALA A 398 -20.68 -1.92 -15.08
C ALA A 398 -20.55 -0.47 -15.49
N GLN A 399 -20.69 -0.23 -16.77
CA GLN A 399 -20.71 1.10 -17.35
C GLN A 399 -21.83 1.92 -16.75
N SER A 400 -21.50 3.04 -16.15
CA SER A 400 -22.43 3.83 -15.37
C SER A 400 -22.29 5.33 -15.66
N VAL A 401 -23.42 6.01 -15.66
CA VAL A 401 -23.53 7.45 -15.59
C VAL A 401 -24.07 7.80 -14.21
N ILE A 402 -23.41 8.68 -13.51
CA ILE A 402 -23.74 9.08 -12.14
C ILE A 402 -24.05 10.58 -12.13
N MET A 403 -25.16 10.94 -11.54
CA MET A 403 -25.60 12.31 -11.35
C MET A 403 -26.15 12.51 -9.93
N THR A 404 -26.53 13.72 -9.58
CA THR A 404 -27.21 13.94 -8.30
C THR A 404 -28.65 13.39 -8.33
N GLY A 405 -29.18 13.00 -7.18
CA GLY A 405 -30.56 12.53 -7.08
C GLY A 405 -31.59 13.58 -7.53
N GLU A 406 -31.27 14.87 -7.35
CA GLU A 406 -32.10 15.98 -7.82
C GLU A 406 -32.06 16.12 -9.34
N GLN A 407 -30.88 16.00 -9.98
CA GLN A 407 -30.79 15.98 -11.44
C GLN A 407 -31.60 14.83 -12.06
N MET A 408 -31.61 13.68 -11.39
CA MET A 408 -32.38 12.53 -11.86
C MET A 408 -33.90 12.77 -11.82
N GLU A 409 -34.35 13.49 -10.80
CA GLU A 409 -35.73 13.95 -10.68
C GLU A 409 -36.08 15.02 -11.74
N GLU A 410 -35.26 16.09 -11.83
CA GLU A 410 -35.51 17.20 -12.75
C GLU A 410 -35.47 16.80 -14.23
N ASN A 411 -34.51 15.92 -14.60
CA ASN A 411 -34.31 15.54 -15.99
C ASN A 411 -35.16 14.35 -16.44
N PHE A 412 -35.45 13.40 -15.53
CA PHE A 412 -36.10 12.13 -15.89
C PHE A 412 -37.38 11.82 -15.10
N GLY A 413 -37.78 12.66 -14.14
CA GLY A 413 -38.94 12.46 -13.30
C GLY A 413 -38.86 11.27 -12.34
N ILE A 414 -37.64 10.87 -11.96
CA ILE A 414 -37.38 9.75 -11.05
C ILE A 414 -37.26 10.29 -9.62
N THR A 415 -38.34 10.17 -8.84
CA THR A 415 -38.43 10.67 -7.47
C THR A 415 -38.04 9.64 -6.43
N ASP A 416 -38.45 8.39 -6.63
CA ASP A 416 -38.29 7.31 -5.67
C ASP A 416 -36.93 6.66 -5.73
N TYR A 417 -36.59 5.94 -4.66
CA TYR A 417 -35.31 5.27 -4.50
C TYR A 417 -35.38 3.78 -4.88
N SER A 418 -34.25 3.23 -5.26
CA SER A 418 -34.12 1.81 -5.58
C SER A 418 -33.53 1.01 -4.42
N PHE A 419 -32.65 1.61 -3.64
CA PHE A 419 -32.11 1.03 -2.42
C PHE A 419 -31.63 2.11 -1.45
N ILE A 420 -31.55 1.76 -0.16
CA ILE A 420 -31.11 2.63 0.91
C ILE A 420 -30.11 1.85 1.77
N ASN A 421 -28.97 2.45 2.00
CA ASN A 421 -27.96 1.96 2.92
C ASN A 421 -27.99 2.81 4.19
N ALA A 422 -27.82 2.19 5.35
CA ALA A 422 -27.79 2.89 6.63
C ALA A 422 -26.86 2.18 7.61
N SER A 423 -26.27 2.93 8.52
CA SER A 423 -25.49 2.42 9.65
C SER A 423 -26.19 2.74 10.98
N PRO A 424 -26.02 1.92 12.01
CA PRO A 424 -26.46 2.29 13.34
C PRO A 424 -25.56 3.41 13.87
N ALA A 425 -26.14 4.39 14.59
CA ALA A 425 -25.37 5.38 15.31
C ALA A 425 -24.47 4.72 16.36
N ASP A 426 -23.32 5.31 16.67
CA ASP A 426 -22.30 4.73 17.57
C ASP A 426 -22.84 4.23 18.93
N SER A 427 -23.90 4.85 19.44
CA SER A 427 -24.52 4.52 20.73
C SER A 427 -25.76 3.63 20.61
N ALA A 428 -26.18 3.28 19.41
CA ALA A 428 -27.42 2.54 19.17
C ALA A 428 -27.21 1.02 19.21
N ASP A 429 -28.18 0.28 19.76
CA ASP A 429 -28.19 -1.17 19.67
C ASP A 429 -28.61 -1.61 18.28
N ALA A 430 -27.74 -2.32 17.59
CA ALA A 430 -27.95 -2.81 16.21
C ALA A 430 -29.27 -3.58 16.06
N LYS A 431 -29.67 -4.39 17.04
CA LYS A 431 -30.93 -5.14 16.98
C LYS A 431 -32.15 -4.23 17.09
N ILE A 432 -32.07 -3.14 17.85
CA ILE A 432 -33.15 -2.16 17.96
C ILE A 432 -33.30 -1.43 16.63
N VAL A 433 -32.19 -0.99 16.04
CA VAL A 433 -32.17 -0.32 14.73
C VAL A 433 -32.75 -1.25 13.65
N SER A 434 -32.31 -2.48 13.59
CA SER A 434 -32.85 -3.48 12.63
C SER A 434 -34.37 -3.63 12.75
N ASN A 435 -34.90 -3.72 13.96
CA ASN A 435 -36.36 -3.82 14.18
C ASN A 435 -37.11 -2.54 13.78
N GLN A 436 -36.55 -1.37 14.04
CA GLN A 436 -37.15 -0.10 13.62
C GLN A 436 -37.16 0.04 12.11
N LEU A 437 -36.06 -0.31 11.44
CA LEU A 437 -35.98 -0.32 9.98
C LEU A 437 -37.02 -1.27 9.37
N LEU A 438 -37.17 -2.49 9.93
CA LEU A 438 -38.21 -3.43 9.48
C LEU A 438 -39.62 -2.87 9.65
N GLN A 439 -39.89 -2.08 10.70
CA GLN A 439 -41.21 -1.42 10.86
C GLN A 439 -41.43 -0.33 9.83
N VAL A 440 -40.42 0.45 9.49
CA VAL A 440 -40.52 1.53 8.49
C VAL A 440 -40.78 0.99 7.08
N ILE A 441 -40.16 -0.12 6.71
CA ILE A 441 -40.27 -0.72 5.37
C ILE A 441 -41.45 -1.70 5.25
N ARG A 442 -42.17 -1.97 6.33
CA ARG A 442 -43.25 -2.99 6.36
C ARG A 442 -44.30 -2.83 5.28
N ASP A 443 -44.63 -1.59 4.97
CA ASP A 443 -45.68 -1.26 4.02
C ASP A 443 -45.17 -1.08 2.56
N VAL A 444 -43.83 -1.25 2.37
CA VAL A 444 -43.22 -1.20 1.04
C VAL A 444 -43.24 -2.60 0.42
N PRO A 445 -43.95 -2.80 -0.71
CA PRO A 445 -44.02 -4.10 -1.34
C PRO A 445 -42.64 -4.62 -1.75
N LYS A 446 -42.39 -5.89 -1.50
CA LYS A 446 -41.13 -6.58 -1.86
C LYS A 446 -39.85 -6.02 -1.18
N ALA A 447 -39.97 -5.08 -0.24
CA ALA A 447 -38.84 -4.57 0.47
C ALA A 447 -38.21 -5.65 1.37
N VAL A 448 -36.87 -5.69 1.38
CA VAL A 448 -36.08 -6.61 2.17
C VAL A 448 -35.02 -5.80 2.91
N LEU A 449 -34.88 -6.05 4.21
CA LEU A 449 -33.76 -5.58 5.00
C LEU A 449 -32.68 -6.67 5.02
N GLN A 450 -31.51 -6.32 4.56
CA GLN A 450 -30.31 -7.15 4.68
C GLN A 450 -29.47 -6.60 5.82
N ASP A 451 -29.07 -7.48 6.75
CA ASP A 451 -28.27 -7.15 7.93
C ASP A 451 -26.84 -7.67 7.71
N TYR A 452 -25.90 -6.77 7.53
CA TYR A 452 -24.48 -7.04 7.34
C TYR A 452 -23.63 -6.71 8.57
N THR A 453 -24.25 -6.40 9.71
CA THR A 453 -23.53 -6.01 10.95
C THR A 453 -22.42 -6.98 11.33
N THR A 454 -22.71 -8.27 11.33
CA THR A 454 -21.72 -9.31 11.66
C THR A 454 -20.64 -9.44 10.58
N ALA A 455 -21.03 -9.36 9.30
CA ALA A 455 -20.11 -9.51 8.19
C ALA A 455 -19.12 -8.32 8.15
N ILE A 456 -19.60 -7.09 8.29
CA ILE A 456 -18.78 -5.87 8.34
C ILE A 456 -17.87 -5.87 9.57
N ALA A 457 -18.39 -6.23 10.74
CA ALA A 457 -17.57 -6.34 11.95
C ALA A 457 -16.44 -7.39 11.80
N THR A 458 -16.75 -8.53 11.18
CA THR A 458 -15.76 -9.56 10.88
C THR A 458 -14.71 -9.05 9.89
N GLN A 459 -15.12 -8.36 8.84
CA GLN A 459 -14.21 -7.81 7.84
C GLN A 459 -13.33 -6.69 8.43
N LYS A 460 -13.91 -5.75 9.19
CA LYS A 460 -13.15 -4.72 9.92
C LYS A 460 -12.14 -5.37 10.89
N GLY A 461 -12.55 -6.44 11.59
CA GLY A 461 -11.67 -7.23 12.46
C GLY A 461 -10.52 -7.89 11.68
N TYR A 462 -10.80 -8.48 10.54
CA TYR A 462 -9.81 -9.08 9.64
C TYR A 462 -8.79 -8.04 9.14
N LEU A 463 -9.26 -6.89 8.67
CA LEU A 463 -8.40 -5.79 8.22
C LEU A 463 -7.51 -5.27 9.36
N GLY A 464 -8.06 -5.13 10.56
CA GLY A 464 -7.30 -4.77 11.75
C GLY A 464 -6.20 -5.80 12.09
N GLN A 465 -6.52 -7.09 12.03
CA GLN A 465 -5.53 -8.17 12.23
C GLN A 465 -4.44 -8.12 11.16
N GLN A 466 -4.79 -7.94 9.89
CA GLN A 466 -3.85 -7.82 8.78
C GLN A 466 -2.90 -6.62 8.98
N GLN A 467 -3.43 -5.48 9.39
CA GLN A 467 -2.64 -4.29 9.68
C GLN A 467 -1.64 -4.53 10.82
N ILE A 468 -2.08 -5.15 11.92
CA ILE A 468 -1.21 -5.48 13.05
C ILE A 468 -0.13 -6.48 12.62
N PHE A 469 -0.46 -7.47 11.81
CA PHE A 469 0.51 -8.44 11.29
C PHE A 469 1.63 -7.78 10.47
N PHE A 470 1.28 -6.99 9.47
CA PHE A 470 2.29 -6.30 8.64
C PHE A 470 3.08 -5.26 9.44
N SER A 471 2.42 -4.55 10.36
CA SER A 471 3.11 -3.61 11.27
C SER A 471 4.11 -4.34 12.19
N SER A 472 3.77 -5.54 12.65
CA SER A 472 4.69 -6.37 13.45
C SER A 472 5.92 -6.77 12.65
N ILE A 473 5.77 -7.13 11.38
CA ILE A 473 6.91 -7.38 10.47
C ILE A 473 7.79 -6.13 10.34
N ALA A 474 7.18 -4.96 10.15
CA ALA A 474 7.91 -3.69 10.06
C ALA A 474 8.74 -3.41 11.33
N VAL A 475 8.16 -3.65 12.52
CA VAL A 475 8.86 -3.49 13.80
C VAL A 475 10.02 -4.48 13.94
N ILE A 476 9.86 -5.74 13.56
CA ILE A 476 10.95 -6.73 13.58
C ILE A 476 12.11 -6.29 12.67
N LEU A 477 11.80 -5.83 11.45
CA LEU A 477 12.79 -5.33 10.51
C LEU A 477 13.50 -4.07 11.06
N LEU A 478 12.77 -3.20 11.76
CA LEU A 478 13.35 -2.06 12.46
C LEU A 478 14.35 -2.51 13.53
N ILE A 479 13.99 -3.47 14.38
CA ILE A 479 14.86 -4.00 15.43
C ILE A 479 16.14 -4.60 14.81
N ILE A 480 16.02 -5.38 13.74
CA ILE A 480 17.19 -5.93 13.02
C ILE A 480 18.08 -4.78 12.50
N SER A 481 17.47 -3.74 11.94
CA SER A 481 18.19 -2.54 11.49
C SER A 481 18.95 -1.86 12.62
N LEU A 482 18.33 -1.73 13.79
CA LEU A 482 18.97 -1.12 14.97
C LEU A 482 20.22 -1.90 15.39
N PHE A 483 20.14 -3.23 15.44
CA PHE A 483 21.31 -4.08 15.71
C PHE A 483 22.42 -3.91 14.67
N HIS A 484 22.04 -3.77 13.41
CA HIS A 484 22.98 -3.52 12.33
C HIS A 484 23.70 -2.16 12.50
N ILE A 485 22.97 -1.11 12.87
CA ILE A 485 23.53 0.22 13.16
C ILE A 485 24.54 0.13 14.33
N VAL A 486 24.12 -0.50 15.43
CA VAL A 486 24.99 -0.67 16.62
C VAL A 486 26.29 -1.40 16.24
N ASN A 487 26.17 -2.50 15.48
CA ASN A 487 27.35 -3.27 15.06
C ASN A 487 28.26 -2.45 14.12
N SER A 488 27.71 -1.79 13.11
CA SER A 488 28.48 -0.99 12.16
C SER A 488 29.19 0.20 12.82
N MET A 489 28.52 0.92 13.71
CA MET A 489 29.11 2.06 14.41
C MET A 489 30.14 1.63 15.43
N SER A 490 29.87 0.56 16.20
CA SER A 490 30.87 0.00 17.14
C SER A 490 32.15 -0.43 16.42
N HIS A 491 32.01 -1.12 15.28
CA HIS A 491 33.16 -1.50 14.45
C HIS A 491 33.92 -0.26 13.94
N THR A 492 33.23 0.80 13.55
CA THR A 492 33.88 2.04 13.08
C THR A 492 34.74 2.70 14.15
N ILE A 493 34.27 2.70 15.40
CA ILE A 493 35.04 3.26 16.52
C ILE A 493 36.23 2.35 16.88
N LEU A 494 36.00 1.04 16.97
CA LEU A 494 37.03 0.07 17.35
C LEU A 494 38.18 0.00 16.33
N THR A 495 37.91 0.12 15.03
CA THR A 495 38.96 0.13 13.99
C THR A 495 39.85 1.35 14.05
N ARG A 496 39.44 2.43 14.72
CA ARG A 496 40.22 3.67 14.91
C ARG A 496 40.77 3.83 16.32
N ARG A 497 40.77 2.76 17.09
CA ARG A 497 41.20 2.78 18.50
C ARG A 497 42.61 3.37 18.68
N ARG A 498 43.56 2.99 17.83
CA ARG A 498 44.94 3.51 17.85
C ARG A 498 44.99 5.02 17.59
N GLU A 499 44.21 5.52 16.63
CA GLU A 499 44.12 6.96 16.32
C GLU A 499 43.57 7.74 17.52
N TYR A 500 42.57 7.22 18.20
CA TYR A 500 41.99 7.80 19.40
C TYR A 500 42.97 7.74 20.58
N GLY A 501 43.73 6.63 20.74
CA GLY A 501 44.78 6.51 21.76
C GLY A 501 45.88 7.55 21.60
N ILE A 502 46.33 7.82 20.37
CA ILE A 502 47.31 8.88 20.07
C ILE A 502 46.77 10.26 20.45
N ILE A 503 45.49 10.56 20.14
CA ILE A 503 44.87 11.85 20.47
C ILE A 503 44.79 12.02 22.01
N ARG A 504 44.49 10.95 22.76
CA ARG A 504 44.47 10.97 24.23
C ARG A 504 45.89 11.17 24.80
N ALA A 505 46.91 10.56 24.20
CA ALA A 505 48.31 10.73 24.59
C ALA A 505 48.85 12.17 24.37
N ILE A 506 48.31 12.90 23.39
CA ILE A 506 48.68 14.32 23.13
C ILE A 506 48.00 15.27 24.14
N GLY A 507 47.14 14.79 25.04
CA GLY A 507 46.59 15.56 26.17
C GLY A 507 45.16 16.04 26.01
N ILE A 508 44.34 15.40 25.17
CA ILE A 508 42.89 15.69 25.17
C ILE A 508 42.26 15.23 26.49
N THR A 509 41.41 16.04 27.08
CA THR A 509 40.67 15.68 28.29
C THR A 509 39.67 14.55 28.01
N ASP A 510 39.32 13.74 29.02
CA ASP A 510 38.34 12.67 28.86
C ASP A 510 36.98 13.24 28.38
N GLY A 511 36.53 14.39 28.88
CA GLY A 511 35.35 15.08 28.39
C GLY A 511 35.45 15.50 26.92
N GLY A 512 36.64 15.94 26.47
CA GLY A 512 36.92 16.27 25.07
C GLY A 512 36.86 15.04 24.18
N PHE A 513 37.38 13.90 24.66
CA PHE A 513 37.31 12.62 23.95
C PHE A 513 35.87 12.13 23.75
N TYR A 514 35.08 12.08 24.82
CA TYR A 514 33.67 11.67 24.71
C TYR A 514 32.86 12.62 23.83
N LYS A 515 33.08 13.94 23.92
CA LYS A 515 32.43 14.94 23.06
C LYS A 515 32.77 14.71 21.59
N MET A 516 33.99 14.37 21.25
CA MET A 516 34.43 14.09 19.89
C MET A 516 33.74 12.84 19.32
N ILE A 517 33.60 11.77 20.11
CA ILE A 517 32.91 10.55 19.69
C ILE A 517 31.42 10.79 19.55
N LEU A 518 30.81 11.51 20.50
CA LEU A 518 29.39 11.91 20.42
C LEU A 518 29.10 12.69 19.11
N GLN A 519 29.95 13.69 18.81
CA GLN A 519 29.83 14.44 17.56
C GLN A 519 29.96 13.55 16.32
N THR A 520 30.80 12.53 16.37
CA THR A 520 30.95 11.55 15.30
C THR A 520 29.66 10.76 15.11
N GLY A 521 29.02 10.27 16.18
CA GLY A 521 27.77 9.56 16.15
C GLY A 521 26.63 10.41 15.58
N ILE A 522 26.47 11.64 16.08
CA ILE A 522 25.46 12.60 15.59
C ILE A 522 25.66 12.87 14.10
N LEU A 523 26.89 13.11 13.67
CA LEU A 523 27.17 13.45 12.28
C LEU A 523 26.90 12.27 11.31
N TYR A 524 27.25 11.05 11.71
CA TYR A 524 26.90 9.85 10.94
C TYR A 524 25.38 9.63 10.89
N GLY A 525 24.67 9.81 12.02
CA GLY A 525 23.22 9.70 12.08
C GLY A 525 22.55 10.71 11.14
N LEU A 526 22.88 11.99 11.26
CA LEU A 526 22.31 13.05 10.40
C LEU A 526 22.61 12.85 8.91
N LEU A 527 23.83 12.40 8.57
CA LEU A 527 24.15 12.11 7.18
C LEU A 527 23.41 10.88 6.65
N ALA A 528 23.21 9.86 7.49
CA ALA A 528 22.39 8.71 7.13
C ALA A 528 20.93 9.10 6.90
N ASP A 529 20.38 10.00 7.72
CA ASP A 529 19.03 10.53 7.55
C ASP A 529 18.86 11.29 6.24
N VAL A 530 19.83 12.13 5.86
CA VAL A 530 19.86 12.77 4.55
C VAL A 530 19.87 11.72 3.42
N PHE A 531 20.61 10.64 3.57
CA PHE A 531 20.64 9.54 2.60
C PHE A 531 19.30 8.80 2.55
N ILE A 532 18.68 8.48 3.70
CA ILE A 532 17.37 7.87 3.79
C ILE A 532 16.34 8.75 3.06
N TYR A 533 16.32 10.03 3.37
CA TYR A 533 15.39 10.99 2.76
C TYR A 533 15.55 11.08 1.23
N LEU A 534 16.79 11.16 0.75
CA LEU A 534 17.08 11.22 -0.68
C LEU A 534 16.71 9.91 -1.40
N ILE A 535 17.09 8.76 -0.84
CA ILE A 535 16.77 7.44 -1.42
C ILE A 535 15.25 7.24 -1.43
N TYR A 536 14.58 7.54 -0.31
CA TYR A 536 13.13 7.43 -0.22
C TYR A 536 12.44 8.27 -1.30
N ASN A 537 12.70 9.58 -1.36
CA ASN A 537 11.98 10.47 -2.29
C ASN A 537 12.34 10.25 -3.77
N ARG A 538 13.59 9.88 -4.08
CA ARG A 538 14.06 9.77 -5.47
C ARG A 538 13.86 8.39 -6.07
N VAL A 539 13.95 7.34 -5.27
CA VAL A 539 13.95 5.95 -5.75
C VAL A 539 12.77 5.18 -5.19
N LEU A 540 12.69 5.02 -3.86
CA LEU A 540 11.76 4.10 -3.24
C LEU A 540 10.30 4.49 -3.49
N ARG A 541 9.96 5.75 -3.29
CA ARG A 541 8.60 6.24 -3.53
C ARG A 541 8.15 5.99 -4.97
N ARG A 542 9.04 6.22 -5.95
CA ARG A 542 8.70 5.98 -7.36
C ARG A 542 8.50 4.50 -7.67
N VAL A 543 9.40 3.65 -7.16
CA VAL A 543 9.31 2.20 -7.34
C VAL A 543 8.05 1.65 -6.66
N MET A 544 7.76 2.11 -5.45
CA MET A 544 6.58 1.67 -4.71
C MET A 544 5.28 2.14 -5.38
N ASN A 545 5.21 3.39 -5.82
CA ASN A 545 4.05 3.89 -6.57
C ASN A 545 3.82 3.09 -7.86
N TYR A 546 4.90 2.80 -8.60
CA TYR A 546 4.80 1.96 -9.79
C TYR A 546 4.28 0.55 -9.44
N TYR A 547 4.78 -0.04 -8.35
CA TYR A 547 4.35 -1.35 -7.90
C TYR A 547 2.88 -1.36 -7.46
N LEU A 548 2.43 -0.35 -6.71
CA LEU A 548 1.04 -0.22 -6.30
C LEU A 548 0.10 -0.03 -7.50
N ALA A 549 0.46 0.84 -8.44
CA ALA A 549 -0.37 1.16 -9.59
C ALA A 549 -0.42 0.01 -10.62
N HIS A 550 0.72 -0.61 -10.95
CA HIS A 550 0.81 -1.54 -12.09
C HIS A 550 0.84 -3.02 -11.71
N VAL A 551 1.30 -3.36 -10.50
CA VAL A 551 1.38 -4.77 -10.06
C VAL A 551 0.23 -5.13 -9.15
N LEU A 552 -0.06 -4.31 -8.14
CA LEU A 552 -1.18 -4.52 -7.23
C LEU A 552 -2.48 -3.89 -7.73
N GLN A 553 -2.39 -3.05 -8.77
CA GLN A 553 -3.54 -2.36 -9.37
C GLN A 553 -4.38 -1.58 -8.34
N PHE A 554 -3.70 -0.98 -7.36
CA PHE A 554 -4.37 -0.11 -6.41
C PHE A 554 -4.74 1.19 -7.12
N LEU A 555 -6.02 1.47 -7.21
CA LEU A 555 -6.56 2.66 -7.86
C LEU A 555 -6.33 3.90 -7.01
N HIS A 556 -6.30 3.71 -5.70
CA HIS A 556 -6.03 4.76 -4.74
C HIS A 556 -4.86 4.37 -3.86
N TYR A 557 -3.87 5.23 -3.78
CA TYR A 557 -2.74 5.07 -2.87
C TYR A 557 -2.25 6.43 -2.40
N THR A 558 -1.89 6.51 -1.12
CA THR A 558 -1.29 7.72 -0.58
C THR A 558 0.14 7.83 -1.10
N THR A 559 0.52 9.01 -1.59
CA THR A 559 1.88 9.24 -2.10
C THR A 559 2.87 9.62 -1.00
N ASN A 560 2.41 9.82 0.22
CA ASN A 560 3.21 10.33 1.33
C ASN A 560 3.09 9.44 2.56
N ILE A 561 4.23 9.12 3.19
CA ILE A 561 4.25 8.57 4.55
C ILE A 561 3.89 9.70 5.54
N PRO A 562 3.14 9.40 6.61
CA PRO A 562 2.89 10.38 7.67
C PRO A 562 4.20 11.01 8.18
N ASN A 563 4.25 12.34 8.20
CA ASN A 563 5.44 13.08 8.63
C ASN A 563 5.92 12.66 10.03
N LEU A 564 5.01 12.26 10.91
CA LEU A 564 5.33 11.76 12.25
C LEU A 564 6.22 10.51 12.19
N VAL A 565 5.91 9.57 11.31
CA VAL A 565 6.66 8.32 11.15
C VAL A 565 8.04 8.61 10.57
N LEU A 566 8.12 9.42 9.52
CA LEU A 566 9.38 9.80 8.88
C LEU A 566 10.31 10.51 9.87
N ASN A 567 9.80 11.53 10.57
CA ASN A 567 10.58 12.27 11.56
C ASN A 567 10.96 11.39 12.77
N GLY A 568 10.06 10.51 13.22
CA GLY A 568 10.31 9.57 14.31
C GLY A 568 11.49 8.64 14.02
N ILE A 569 11.55 8.09 12.79
CA ILE A 569 12.66 7.23 12.36
C ILE A 569 13.96 8.01 12.29
N MET A 570 13.96 9.23 11.76
CA MET A 570 15.17 10.06 11.66
C MET A 570 15.71 10.35 13.06
N VAL A 571 14.87 10.74 14.00
CA VAL A 571 15.31 10.95 15.40
C VAL A 571 15.84 9.65 16.03
N LEU A 572 15.12 8.55 15.85
CA LEU A 572 15.52 7.24 16.37
C LEU A 572 16.88 6.79 15.82
N ASN A 573 17.11 6.97 14.52
CA ASN A 573 18.37 6.63 13.86
C ASN A 573 19.57 7.42 14.45
N VAL A 574 19.40 8.74 14.67
CA VAL A 574 20.45 9.56 15.32
C VAL A 574 20.70 9.11 16.75
N VAL A 575 19.65 8.87 17.55
CA VAL A 575 19.77 8.42 18.93
C VAL A 575 20.55 7.11 19.01
N ILE A 576 20.20 6.15 18.14
CA ILE A 576 20.87 4.84 18.13
C ILE A 576 22.29 4.94 17.63
N ALA A 577 22.57 5.76 16.61
CA ALA A 577 23.95 6.01 16.17
C ALA A 577 24.81 6.57 17.30
N VAL A 578 24.27 7.47 18.13
CA VAL A 578 24.93 8.01 19.32
C VAL A 578 25.16 6.93 20.37
N VAL A 579 24.15 6.15 20.73
CA VAL A 579 24.27 5.07 21.72
C VAL A 579 25.29 4.03 21.25
N ALA A 580 25.27 3.68 19.96
CA ALA A 580 26.17 2.72 19.35
C ALA A 580 27.65 3.12 19.41
N VAL A 581 27.97 4.41 19.34
CA VAL A 581 29.37 4.89 19.45
C VAL A 581 29.80 5.11 20.90
N MET A 582 28.86 5.43 21.79
CA MET A 582 29.18 5.70 23.19
C MET A 582 29.61 4.45 23.96
N PHE A 583 29.00 3.28 23.66
CA PHE A 583 29.36 2.03 24.34
C PHE A 583 30.82 1.61 24.13
N PRO A 584 31.35 1.53 22.88
CA PRO A 584 32.76 1.27 22.66
C PRO A 584 33.69 2.37 23.26
N ALA A 585 33.26 3.63 23.17
CA ALA A 585 33.99 4.76 23.72
C ALA A 585 34.17 4.65 25.24
N TRP A 586 33.10 4.29 25.96
CA TRP A 586 33.17 4.08 27.40
C TRP A 586 34.11 2.94 27.77
N LYS A 587 34.14 1.85 27.00
CA LYS A 587 35.08 0.75 27.20
C LYS A 587 36.51 1.20 26.96
N MET A 588 36.79 1.97 25.91
CA MET A 588 38.09 2.55 25.59
C MET A 588 38.54 3.55 26.66
N GLY A 589 37.62 4.39 27.18
CA GLY A 589 37.96 5.37 28.23
C GLY A 589 38.50 4.77 29.51
N LYS A 590 38.14 3.51 29.82
CA LYS A 590 38.60 2.77 30.99
C LYS A 590 39.93 2.05 30.78
N GLU A 591 40.43 1.91 29.55
CA GLU A 591 41.67 1.20 29.24
C GLU A 591 42.87 2.15 29.29
N ASN A 592 44.05 1.60 29.62
CA ASN A 592 45.31 2.35 29.65
C ASN A 592 45.69 2.82 28.25
N ILE A 593 46.04 4.12 28.12
CA ILE A 593 46.43 4.76 26.85
C ILE A 593 47.56 4.01 26.14
N ILE A 594 48.54 3.51 26.92
CA ILE A 594 49.67 2.75 26.38
C ILE A 594 49.20 1.44 25.72
N SER A 595 48.21 0.77 26.29
CA SER A 595 47.63 -0.47 25.72
C SER A 595 46.83 -0.21 24.44
N GLU A 596 46.23 0.97 24.30
CA GLU A 596 45.49 1.37 23.08
C GLU A 596 46.44 1.66 21.90
N ILE A 597 47.60 2.25 22.17
CA ILE A 597 48.60 2.58 21.14
C ILE A 597 49.37 1.35 20.69
N ARG A 598 49.61 0.38 21.61
CA ARG A 598 50.42 -0.80 21.36
C ARG A 598 49.68 -1.92 20.61
N ARG A 599 48.37 -1.94 20.69
CA ARG A 599 47.48 -2.80 19.88
C ARG A 599 47.16 -2.14 18.54
#